data_60cf18cd02efa90714251900bc332334
#
_entry.id   60cf18cd02efa90714251900bc332334
#
_cell.length_a   1.000
_cell.length_b   1.000
_cell.length_c   1.000
_cell.angle_alpha   90.00
_cell.angle_beta   90.00
_cell.angle_gamma   90.00
#
_symmetry.space_group_name_H-M   'P 1'
#
loop_
_entity.id
_entity.type
_entity.pdbx_description
1 polymer ?
#
loop_
_entity_poly.entity_id
_entity_poly.type
_entity_poly.pdbx_seq_one_letter_code
_entity_poly.pdbx_strand_id
1 'polypeptide(L)'
;HRVDRRQRQMCIRDRYYRDIRISSIYEGTTGIQSQDLLGRKMMLNNGEGAKLLLEEIKTTIEKANQDDELKEWASSLNNQLDQSQKILFHLMPFAIKGDYERFLADASIFMEFFSLIIVGWSWLEIGVATKHALSISNSTLDSKFYQGKLDALEYFYVYELPKTKGLAEILLHPSSVTIKKKDKVIN
;
A
#
# COMPACT_ATOMS: atom_id res chain seq x y z
N HIS A 1 -41.37 -12.47 -5.91
CA HIS A 1 -40.02 -13.00 -6.16
C HIS A 1 -38.98 -11.94 -6.62
N ARG A 2 -39.39 -10.90 -7.36
CA ARG A 2 -38.50 -9.82 -7.82
C ARG A 2 -38.09 -8.85 -6.68
N VAL A 3 -38.95 -8.62 -5.70
CA VAL A 3 -38.70 -7.73 -4.55
C VAL A 3 -37.67 -8.34 -3.63
N ASP A 4 -37.74 -9.64 -3.35
CA ASP A 4 -36.79 -10.36 -2.49
C ASP A 4 -35.34 -10.33 -3.00
N ARG A 5 -35.09 -10.37 -4.30
CA ARG A 5 -33.74 -10.30 -4.85
C ARG A 5 -33.11 -8.91 -4.70
N ARG A 6 -33.91 -7.84 -4.93
CA ARG A 6 -33.44 -6.46 -4.73
C ARG A 6 -33.18 -6.16 -3.26
N GLN A 7 -34.03 -6.64 -2.38
CA GLN A 7 -33.89 -6.48 -0.93
C GLN A 7 -32.67 -7.25 -0.42
N ARG A 8 -32.39 -8.47 -0.90
CA ARG A 8 -31.18 -9.23 -0.59
C ARG A 8 -29.92 -8.54 -1.08
N GLN A 9 -29.89 -8.00 -2.29
CA GLN A 9 -28.74 -7.27 -2.81
C GLN A 9 -28.47 -5.98 -2.02
N MET A 10 -29.54 -5.27 -1.64
CA MET A 10 -29.41 -4.09 -0.77
C MET A 10 -28.89 -4.47 0.62
N CYS A 11 -29.38 -5.56 1.22
CA CYS A 11 -28.89 -6.07 2.51
C CYS A 11 -27.42 -6.50 2.45
N ILE A 12 -26.97 -7.10 1.33
CA ILE A 12 -25.56 -7.49 1.18
C ILE A 12 -24.64 -6.26 1.06
N ARG A 13 -25.01 -5.27 0.25
CA ARG A 13 -24.24 -4.02 0.12
C ARG A 13 -24.20 -3.24 1.43
N ASP A 14 -25.33 -3.16 2.13
CA ASP A 14 -25.45 -2.51 3.41
C ASP A 14 -24.65 -3.24 4.51
N ARG A 15 -24.55 -4.57 4.43
CA ARG A 15 -23.69 -5.36 5.31
C ARG A 15 -22.21 -5.02 5.06
N TYR A 16 -21.73 -5.04 3.81
CA TYR A 16 -20.35 -4.66 3.49
C TYR A 16 -20.05 -3.24 3.96
N TYR A 17 -20.95 -2.30 3.78
CA TYR A 17 -20.77 -0.93 4.23
C TYR A 17 -20.68 -0.84 5.77
N ARG A 18 -21.52 -1.59 6.48
CA ARG A 18 -21.48 -1.64 7.97
C ARG A 18 -20.24 -2.36 8.48
N ASP A 19 -19.87 -3.46 7.85
CA ASP A 19 -18.71 -4.24 8.26
C ASP A 19 -17.41 -3.44 8.07
N ILE A 20 -17.29 -2.66 7.00
CA ILE A 20 -16.10 -1.84 6.75
C ILE A 20 -16.00 -0.62 7.68
N ARG A 21 -17.12 -0.16 8.28
CA ARG A 21 -17.10 0.95 9.24
C ARG A 21 -16.28 0.66 10.49
N ILE A 22 -16.12 -0.60 10.86
CA ILE A 22 -15.29 -0.97 12.00
C ILE A 22 -13.82 -0.57 11.80
N SER A 23 -13.37 -0.52 10.56
CA SER A 23 -11.99 -0.15 10.22
C SER A 23 -11.61 1.27 10.63
N SER A 24 -12.59 2.19 10.73
CA SER A 24 -12.37 3.57 11.20
C SER A 24 -12.52 3.74 12.72
N ILE A 25 -13.05 2.73 13.40
CA ILE A 25 -13.36 2.77 14.86
C ILE A 25 -12.36 1.89 15.60
N TYR A 26 -11.99 0.76 15.02
CA TYR A 26 -11.16 -0.26 15.62
C TYR A 26 -9.69 0.12 15.51
N GLU A 27 -9.15 0.66 16.58
CA GLU A 27 -7.73 1.01 16.72
C GLU A 27 -7.19 0.49 18.06
N GLY A 28 -5.88 0.29 18.14
CA GLY A 28 -5.18 -0.18 19.35
C GLY A 28 -4.09 -1.21 19.05
N THR A 29 -3.98 -1.70 17.81
CA THR A 29 -2.98 -2.69 17.40
C THR A 29 -2.00 -2.19 16.34
N THR A 30 -2.14 -0.95 15.84
CA THR A 30 -1.30 -0.38 14.76
C THR A 30 0.18 -0.49 15.08
N GLY A 31 0.62 -0.11 16.28
CA GLY A 31 2.01 -0.23 16.70
C GLY A 31 2.53 -1.67 16.70
N ILE A 32 1.74 -2.63 17.19
CA ILE A 32 2.11 -4.04 17.20
C ILE A 32 2.16 -4.61 15.78
N GLN A 33 1.17 -4.28 14.95
CA GLN A 33 1.12 -4.74 13.56
C GLN A 33 2.26 -4.18 12.72
N SER A 34 2.65 -2.94 12.94
CA SER A 34 3.77 -2.30 12.24
C SER A 34 5.12 -2.92 12.63
N GLN A 35 5.32 -3.21 13.92
CA GLN A 35 6.51 -3.93 14.38
C GLN A 35 6.55 -5.36 13.85
N ASP A 36 5.41 -6.05 13.78
CA ASP A 36 5.31 -7.38 13.20
C ASP A 36 5.60 -7.36 11.69
N LEU A 37 5.10 -6.37 10.97
CA LEU A 37 5.39 -6.20 9.54
C LEU A 37 6.88 -6.03 9.29
N LEU A 38 7.50 -5.03 9.90
CA LEU A 38 8.91 -4.68 9.65
C LEU A 38 9.86 -5.71 10.27
N GLY A 39 9.62 -6.14 11.51
CA GLY A 39 10.53 -6.98 12.28
C GLY A 39 10.45 -8.47 11.95
N ARG A 40 9.26 -8.97 11.61
CA ARG A 40 9.03 -10.40 11.39
C ARG A 40 8.64 -10.73 9.94
N LYS A 41 7.58 -10.10 9.42
CA LYS A 41 7.03 -10.51 8.11
C LYS A 41 7.95 -10.21 6.95
N MET A 42 8.65 -9.07 6.98
CA MET A 42 9.63 -8.74 5.94
C MET A 42 10.82 -9.70 5.92
N MET A 43 11.12 -10.34 7.06
CA MET A 43 12.23 -11.28 7.21
C MET A 43 11.80 -12.75 7.16
N LEU A 44 10.51 -13.05 7.03
CA LEU A 44 9.97 -14.40 7.06
C LEU A 44 10.61 -15.25 5.95
N ASN A 45 11.09 -16.45 6.30
CA ASN A 45 11.80 -17.35 5.39
C ASN A 45 12.94 -16.64 4.63
N ASN A 46 13.79 -15.89 5.35
CA ASN A 46 14.87 -15.10 4.76
C ASN A 46 14.40 -14.08 3.70
N GLY A 47 13.20 -13.51 3.88
CA GLY A 47 12.62 -12.51 3.00
C GLY A 47 11.92 -13.05 1.76
N GLU A 48 11.68 -14.36 1.68
CA GLU A 48 11.03 -15.01 0.54
C GLU A 48 9.63 -14.44 0.26
N GLY A 49 8.83 -14.21 1.32
CA GLY A 49 7.51 -13.60 1.18
C GLY A 49 7.55 -12.18 0.59
N ALA A 50 8.49 -11.35 1.04
CA ALA A 50 8.69 -10.01 0.50
C ALA A 50 9.16 -10.06 -0.96
N LYS A 51 10.01 -11.03 -1.31
CA LYS A 51 10.49 -11.24 -2.68
C LYS A 51 9.35 -11.64 -3.62
N LEU A 52 8.52 -12.60 -3.24
CA LEU A 52 7.35 -13.02 -4.02
C LEU A 52 6.39 -11.86 -4.25
N LEU A 53 6.09 -11.07 -3.22
CA LEU A 53 5.25 -9.90 -3.36
C LEU A 53 5.85 -8.88 -4.35
N LEU A 54 7.15 -8.65 -4.27
CA LEU A 54 7.85 -7.76 -5.19
C LEU A 54 7.77 -8.24 -6.65
N GLU A 55 7.87 -9.55 -6.88
CA GLU A 55 7.75 -10.17 -8.20
C GLU A 55 6.33 -9.98 -8.76
N GLU A 56 5.28 -10.15 -7.95
CA GLU A 56 3.89 -9.89 -8.35
C GLU A 56 3.66 -8.42 -8.72
N ILE A 57 4.18 -7.49 -7.91
CA ILE A 57 4.08 -6.06 -8.22
C ILE A 57 4.78 -5.73 -9.53
N LYS A 58 5.98 -6.27 -9.77
CA LYS A 58 6.73 -6.07 -11.02
C LYS A 58 5.98 -6.62 -12.23
N THR A 59 5.35 -7.78 -12.10
CA THR A 59 4.52 -8.38 -13.14
C THR A 59 3.35 -7.44 -13.53
N THR A 60 2.73 -6.81 -12.54
CA THR A 60 1.68 -5.81 -12.80
C THR A 60 2.22 -4.57 -13.50
N ILE A 61 3.39 -4.07 -13.09
CA ILE A 61 4.09 -2.94 -13.72
C ILE A 61 4.42 -3.26 -15.19
N GLU A 62 4.91 -4.46 -15.49
CA GLU A 62 5.22 -4.90 -16.85
C GLU A 62 3.97 -4.93 -17.75
N LYS A 63 2.84 -5.43 -17.22
CA LYS A 63 1.55 -5.39 -17.93
C LYS A 63 1.07 -3.95 -18.17
N ALA A 64 1.16 -3.09 -17.17
CA ALA A 64 0.75 -1.70 -17.28
C ALA A 64 1.62 -0.89 -18.27
N ASN A 65 2.90 -1.23 -18.39
CA ASN A 65 3.80 -0.60 -19.36
C ASN A 65 3.46 -0.87 -20.83
N GLN A 66 2.56 -1.85 -21.10
CA GLN A 66 2.06 -2.14 -22.45
C GLN A 66 0.96 -1.16 -22.91
N ASP A 67 0.40 -0.38 -21.99
CA ASP A 67 -0.64 0.61 -22.24
C ASP A 67 -0.09 2.02 -22.03
N ASP A 68 -0.21 2.89 -23.06
CA ASP A 68 0.39 4.23 -23.05
C ASP A 68 -0.19 5.13 -21.94
N GLU A 69 -1.45 4.94 -21.54
CA GLU A 69 -2.09 5.72 -20.49
C GLU A 69 -1.69 5.25 -19.07
N LEU A 70 -1.24 3.99 -18.94
CA LEU A 70 -0.85 3.42 -17.64
C LEU A 70 0.66 3.51 -17.36
N LYS A 71 1.49 3.78 -18.36
CA LYS A 71 2.96 3.84 -18.23
C LYS A 71 3.45 4.80 -17.16
N GLU A 72 2.82 5.96 -17.04
CA GLU A 72 3.21 6.96 -16.04
C GLU A 72 2.99 6.43 -14.63
N TRP A 73 1.85 5.79 -14.40
CA TRP A 73 1.51 5.18 -13.11
C TRP A 73 2.41 3.99 -12.78
N ALA A 74 2.71 3.15 -13.78
CA ALA A 74 3.65 2.05 -13.66
C ALA A 74 5.05 2.53 -13.26
N SER A 75 5.56 3.57 -13.91
CA SER A 75 6.84 4.20 -13.58
C SER A 75 6.82 4.81 -12.18
N SER A 76 5.74 5.48 -11.79
CA SER A 76 5.58 6.04 -10.46
C SER A 76 5.63 4.96 -9.38
N LEU A 77 4.92 3.84 -9.57
CA LEU A 77 4.95 2.72 -8.63
C LEU A 77 6.34 2.08 -8.54
N ASN A 78 7.01 1.89 -9.67
CA ASN A 78 8.38 1.34 -9.68
C ASN A 78 9.35 2.22 -8.88
N ASN A 79 9.24 3.54 -9.00
CA ASN A 79 10.05 4.47 -8.20
C ASN A 79 9.80 4.30 -6.69
N GLN A 80 8.57 3.98 -6.26
CA GLN A 80 8.27 3.71 -4.86
C GLN A 80 8.87 2.37 -4.38
N LEU A 81 8.94 1.36 -5.25
CA LEU A 81 9.64 0.12 -4.92
C LEU A 81 11.14 0.36 -4.71
N ASP A 82 11.77 1.19 -5.55
CA ASP A 82 13.19 1.56 -5.37
C ASP A 82 13.41 2.33 -4.07
N GLN A 83 12.49 3.20 -3.68
CA GLN A 83 12.55 3.88 -2.38
C GLN A 83 12.38 2.89 -1.22
N SER A 84 11.47 1.94 -1.34
CA SER A 84 11.26 0.85 -0.36
C SER A 84 12.56 0.07 -0.12
N GLN A 85 13.27 -0.28 -1.18
CA GLN A 85 14.57 -0.96 -1.08
C GLN A 85 15.60 -0.10 -0.34
N LYS A 86 15.71 1.20 -0.67
CA LYS A 86 16.64 2.12 0.02
C LYS A 86 16.34 2.22 1.51
N ILE A 87 15.05 2.29 1.88
CA ILE A 87 14.63 2.32 3.28
C ILE A 87 15.04 1.04 4.01
N LEU A 88 14.78 -0.13 3.41
CA LEU A 88 15.17 -1.40 4.00
C LEU A 88 16.70 -1.51 4.15
N PHE A 89 17.48 -1.11 3.14
CA PHE A 89 18.94 -1.05 3.25
C PHE A 89 19.44 -0.11 4.35
N HIS A 90 18.73 0.99 4.58
CA HIS A 90 19.05 1.92 5.67
C HIS A 90 18.75 1.33 7.06
N LEU A 91 17.64 0.60 7.21
CA LEU A 91 17.18 0.05 8.48
C LEU A 91 17.85 -1.28 8.86
N MET A 92 18.13 -2.15 7.89
CA MET A 92 18.67 -3.50 8.12
C MET A 92 19.97 -3.55 8.95
N PRO A 93 20.96 -2.62 8.81
CA PRO A 93 22.15 -2.62 9.63
C PRO A 93 21.87 -2.52 11.13
N PHE A 94 20.79 -1.88 11.56
CA PHE A 94 20.40 -1.81 12.96
C PHE A 94 19.91 -3.17 13.47
N ALA A 95 19.08 -3.86 12.68
CA ALA A 95 18.63 -5.22 13.02
C ALA A 95 19.80 -6.21 13.13
N ILE A 96 20.75 -6.17 12.19
CA ILE A 96 21.94 -7.05 12.18
C ILE A 96 22.82 -6.81 13.42
N LYS A 97 22.94 -5.57 13.88
CA LYS A 97 23.70 -5.21 15.09
C LYS A 97 22.95 -5.52 16.40
N GLY A 98 21.70 -5.99 16.33
CA GLY A 98 20.85 -6.25 17.50
C GLY A 98 20.22 -5.00 18.11
N ASP A 99 20.34 -3.84 17.47
CA ASP A 99 19.71 -2.58 17.88
C ASP A 99 18.25 -2.55 17.39
N TYR A 100 17.44 -3.44 17.97
CA TYR A 100 16.02 -3.57 17.59
C TYR A 100 15.19 -2.35 17.98
N GLU A 101 15.58 -1.62 19.03
CA GLU A 101 14.88 -0.41 19.44
C GLU A 101 14.96 0.64 18.33
N ARG A 102 16.13 0.82 17.75
CA ARG A 102 16.32 1.74 16.63
C ARG A 102 15.71 1.24 15.32
N PHE A 103 15.81 -0.06 15.08
CA PHE A 103 15.22 -0.70 13.88
C PHE A 103 13.71 -0.54 13.81
N LEU A 104 13.02 -0.64 14.96
CA LEU A 104 11.57 -0.62 15.05
C LEU A 104 10.98 0.74 15.47
N ALA A 105 11.82 1.74 15.74
CA ALA A 105 11.38 3.04 16.23
C ALA A 105 10.29 3.69 15.37
N ASP A 106 10.45 3.60 14.04
CA ASP A 106 9.57 4.23 13.07
C ASP A 106 8.77 3.20 12.26
N ALA A 107 8.50 2.01 12.85
CA ALA A 107 7.79 0.92 12.19
C ALA A 107 6.38 1.33 11.73
N SER A 108 5.68 2.19 12.46
CA SER A 108 4.35 2.68 12.07
C SER A 108 4.42 3.56 10.80
N ILE A 109 5.46 4.39 10.68
CA ILE A 109 5.71 5.20 9.49
C ILE A 109 6.05 4.30 8.29
N PHE A 110 6.86 3.25 8.53
CA PHE A 110 7.16 2.24 7.50
C PHE A 110 5.89 1.52 7.04
N MET A 111 5.01 1.12 7.95
CA MET A 111 3.75 0.47 7.59
C MET A 111 2.85 1.39 6.77
N GLU A 112 2.75 2.67 7.11
CA GLU A 112 1.98 3.65 6.33
C GLU A 112 2.57 3.81 4.92
N PHE A 113 3.89 4.01 4.81
CA PHE A 113 4.60 4.07 3.54
C PHE A 113 4.34 2.84 2.67
N PHE A 114 4.50 1.65 3.24
CA PHE A 114 4.32 0.39 2.53
C PHE A 114 2.86 0.15 2.13
N SER A 115 1.91 0.54 2.97
CA SER A 115 0.48 0.44 2.67
C SER A 115 0.08 1.26 1.46
N LEU A 116 0.62 2.48 1.30
CA LEU A 116 0.37 3.31 0.10
C LEU A 116 0.88 2.63 -1.17
N ILE A 117 2.02 1.93 -1.11
CA ILE A 117 2.54 1.16 -2.24
C ILE A 117 1.61 0.00 -2.60
N ILE A 118 1.13 -0.76 -1.60
CA ILE A 118 0.22 -1.90 -1.83
C ILE A 118 -1.11 -1.44 -2.41
N VAL A 119 -1.68 -0.34 -1.91
CA VAL A 119 -2.91 0.23 -2.48
C VAL A 119 -2.67 0.76 -3.89
N GLY A 120 -1.52 1.40 -4.15
CA GLY A 120 -1.12 1.84 -5.49
C GLY A 120 -1.01 0.68 -6.48
N TRP A 121 -0.40 -0.43 -6.05
CA TRP A 121 -0.35 -1.66 -6.83
C TRP A 121 -1.76 -2.18 -7.15
N SER A 122 -2.63 -2.28 -6.14
CA SER A 122 -4.01 -2.74 -6.36
C SER A 122 -4.79 -1.85 -7.34
N TRP A 123 -4.58 -0.53 -7.29
CA TRP A 123 -5.17 0.38 -8.27
C TRP A 123 -4.59 0.17 -9.67
N LEU A 124 -3.30 -0.10 -9.80
CA LEU A 124 -2.68 -0.38 -11.10
C LEU A 124 -3.21 -1.68 -11.71
N GLU A 125 -3.42 -2.74 -10.90
CA GLU A 125 -4.08 -3.98 -11.33
C GLU A 125 -5.50 -3.73 -11.84
N ILE A 126 -6.27 -2.92 -11.09
CA ILE A 126 -7.61 -2.51 -11.50
C ILE A 126 -7.53 -1.73 -12.83
N GLY A 127 -6.54 -0.85 -13.00
CA GLY A 127 -6.30 -0.12 -14.24
C GLY A 127 -6.08 -1.04 -15.44
N VAL A 128 -5.17 -2.01 -15.29
CA VAL A 128 -4.87 -3.01 -16.34
C VAL A 128 -6.13 -3.82 -16.70
N ALA A 129 -6.85 -4.33 -15.68
CA ALA A 129 -8.09 -5.07 -15.90
C ALA A 129 -9.18 -4.21 -16.57
N THR A 130 -9.27 -2.94 -16.19
CA THR A 130 -10.21 -1.96 -16.73
C THR A 130 -9.92 -1.66 -18.20
N LYS A 131 -8.67 -1.44 -18.59
CA LYS A 131 -8.28 -1.25 -19.99
C LYS A 131 -8.63 -2.46 -20.84
N HIS A 132 -8.35 -3.66 -20.35
CA HIS A 132 -8.75 -4.89 -21.03
C HIS A 132 -10.29 -4.98 -21.18
N ALA A 133 -11.05 -4.69 -20.12
CA ALA A 133 -12.50 -4.73 -20.17
C ALA A 133 -13.08 -3.71 -21.17
N LEU A 134 -12.54 -2.49 -21.22
CA LEU A 134 -12.96 -1.46 -22.19
C LEU A 134 -12.68 -1.87 -23.63
N SER A 135 -11.62 -2.62 -23.90
CA SER A 135 -11.28 -3.08 -25.25
C SER A 135 -12.28 -4.11 -25.81
N ILE A 136 -13.02 -4.82 -24.94
CA ILE A 136 -13.98 -5.88 -25.33
C ILE A 136 -15.44 -5.50 -25.07
N SER A 137 -15.71 -4.43 -24.31
CA SER A 137 -17.09 -4.01 -23.96
C SER A 137 -17.69 -3.09 -25.03
N ASN A 138 -18.94 -3.41 -25.44
CA ASN A 138 -19.72 -2.57 -26.34
C ASN A 138 -20.86 -1.81 -25.61
N SER A 139 -20.90 -1.85 -24.28
CA SER A 139 -21.94 -1.25 -23.45
C SER A 139 -21.54 0.15 -22.95
N THR A 140 -22.38 1.15 -23.18
CA THR A 140 -22.18 2.52 -22.71
C THR A 140 -22.26 2.64 -21.18
N LEU A 141 -23.02 1.77 -20.50
CA LEU A 141 -23.10 1.74 -19.03
C LEU A 141 -21.81 1.17 -18.42
N ASP A 142 -21.29 0.11 -19.05
CA ASP A 142 -20.02 -0.49 -18.62
C ASP A 142 -18.85 0.49 -18.84
N SER A 143 -18.85 1.21 -19.97
CA SER A 143 -17.84 2.23 -20.25
C SER A 143 -17.76 3.32 -19.18
N LYS A 144 -18.90 3.82 -18.71
CA LYS A 144 -18.94 4.81 -17.61
C LYS A 144 -18.42 4.25 -16.29
N PHE A 145 -18.74 2.99 -15.97
CA PHE A 145 -18.26 2.32 -14.78
C PHE A 145 -16.74 2.17 -14.82
N TYR A 146 -16.21 1.71 -15.95
CA TYR A 146 -14.78 1.50 -16.13
C TYR A 146 -14.01 2.81 -16.16
N GLN A 147 -14.55 3.87 -16.79
CA GLN A 147 -13.93 5.19 -16.73
C GLN A 147 -13.82 5.70 -15.29
N GLY A 148 -14.85 5.54 -14.48
CA GLY A 148 -14.78 5.90 -13.05
C GLY A 148 -13.72 5.12 -12.26
N LYS A 149 -13.30 3.92 -12.71
CA LYS A 149 -12.15 3.21 -12.12
C LYS A 149 -10.83 3.84 -12.50
N LEU A 150 -10.68 4.29 -13.74
CA LEU A 150 -9.48 5.00 -14.19
C LEU A 150 -9.36 6.36 -13.51
N ASP A 151 -10.46 7.09 -13.34
CA ASP A 151 -10.47 8.37 -12.62
C ASP A 151 -10.05 8.20 -11.15
N ALA A 152 -10.48 7.11 -10.50
CA ALA A 152 -10.09 6.79 -9.13
C ALA A 152 -8.62 6.35 -9.01
N LEU A 153 -8.10 5.63 -10.01
CA LEU A 153 -6.67 5.31 -10.12
C LEU A 153 -5.85 6.59 -10.22
N GLU A 154 -6.20 7.49 -11.17
CA GLU A 154 -5.54 8.77 -11.34
C GLU A 154 -5.55 9.59 -10.04
N TYR A 155 -6.72 9.70 -9.39
CA TYR A 155 -6.81 10.38 -8.10
C TYR A 155 -5.82 9.82 -7.08
N PHE A 156 -5.73 8.49 -6.94
CA PHE A 156 -4.84 7.87 -5.98
C PHE A 156 -3.36 8.20 -6.28
N TYR A 157 -2.97 8.11 -7.55
CA TYR A 157 -1.59 8.36 -7.94
C TYR A 157 -1.19 9.84 -7.87
N VAL A 158 -2.15 10.75 -8.03
CA VAL A 158 -1.90 12.20 -7.96
C VAL A 158 -1.94 12.72 -6.53
N TYR A 159 -2.84 12.21 -5.68
CA TYR A 159 -3.10 12.81 -4.36
C TYR A 159 -2.66 11.95 -3.18
N GLU A 160 -2.63 10.63 -3.31
CA GLU A 160 -2.33 9.73 -2.20
C GLU A 160 -0.91 9.17 -2.27
N LEU A 161 -0.53 8.58 -3.39
CA LEU A 161 0.78 7.96 -3.56
C LEU A 161 1.96 8.93 -3.32
N PRO A 162 1.91 10.23 -3.71
CA PRO A 162 3.01 11.17 -3.44
C PRO A 162 3.30 11.42 -1.96
N LYS A 163 2.39 11.09 -1.05
CA LYS A 163 2.62 11.17 0.41
C LYS A 163 3.78 10.26 0.85
N THR A 164 4.05 9.20 0.11
CA THR A 164 5.20 8.31 0.31
C THR A 164 6.54 9.06 0.35
N LYS A 165 6.65 10.19 -0.37
CA LYS A 165 7.89 10.98 -0.39
C LYS A 165 8.25 11.51 0.98
N GLY A 166 7.31 12.15 1.68
CA GLY A 166 7.55 12.66 3.03
C GLY A 166 7.81 11.55 4.04
N LEU A 167 7.10 10.43 3.93
CA LEU A 167 7.33 9.26 4.78
C LEU A 167 8.72 8.66 4.55
N ALA A 168 9.16 8.56 3.30
CA ALA A 168 10.51 8.08 2.96
C ALA A 168 11.62 9.00 3.50
N GLU A 169 11.43 10.32 3.43
CA GLU A 169 12.37 11.30 3.99
C GLU A 169 12.52 11.11 5.50
N ILE A 170 11.43 10.85 6.23
CA ILE A 170 11.48 10.56 7.67
C ILE A 170 12.22 9.25 7.93
N LEU A 171 11.89 8.17 7.21
CA LEU A 171 12.48 6.85 7.41
C LEU A 171 13.97 6.78 7.08
N LEU A 172 14.44 7.61 6.16
CA LEU A 172 15.86 7.72 5.78
C LEU A 172 16.63 8.71 6.64
N HIS A 173 15.96 9.43 7.55
CA HIS A 173 16.62 10.45 8.37
C HIS A 173 17.58 9.81 9.38
N PRO A 174 18.83 10.27 9.49
CA PRO A 174 19.83 9.66 10.35
C PRO A 174 19.60 9.88 11.87
N SER A 175 18.69 10.79 12.22
CA SER A 175 18.42 11.15 13.61
C SER A 175 17.38 10.21 14.25
N SER A 176 17.73 9.63 15.39
CA SER A 176 16.84 8.80 16.22
C SER A 176 16.26 9.62 17.38
N VAL A 177 15.53 10.69 17.07
CA VAL A 177 15.00 11.63 18.09
C VAL A 177 14.07 10.92 19.07
N THR A 178 13.30 9.94 18.61
CA THR A 178 12.37 9.16 19.42
C THR A 178 13.06 8.30 20.48
N ILE A 179 14.28 7.87 20.24
CA ILE A 179 15.08 7.03 21.17
C ILE A 179 15.87 7.89 22.16
N LYS A 180 16.45 9.00 21.71
CA LYS A 180 17.31 9.87 22.51
C LYS A 180 16.65 10.55 23.72
N LYS A 181 15.33 10.54 23.81
CA LYS A 181 14.60 11.21 24.90
C LYS A 181 14.43 10.36 26.17
N LYS A 182 14.68 9.05 26.11
CA LYS A 182 14.53 8.16 27.28
C LYS A 182 15.48 8.58 28.44
N ASP A 183 16.67 9.08 28.15
CA ASP A 183 17.66 9.43 29.16
C ASP A 183 17.48 10.83 29.77
N LYS A 184 16.55 11.65 29.26
CA LYS A 184 16.36 13.04 29.69
C LYS A 184 15.08 13.31 30.47
N VAL A 185 14.19 12.35 30.63
CA VAL A 185 12.89 12.54 31.29
C VAL A 185 12.86 12.02 32.74
N ILE A 186 13.96 11.43 33.23
CA ILE A 186 14.07 10.91 34.60
C ILE A 186 15.23 11.63 35.30
N ASN A 187 15.06 12.92 35.55
CA ASN A 187 15.75 13.67 36.61
C ASN A 187 14.83 14.80 37.08
#